data_0f0bc182ed334d693514dbf897573ffb
#
_entry.id   0f0bc182ed334d693514dbf897573ffb
#
_cell.length_a   1.000
_cell.length_b   1.000
_cell.length_c   1.000
_cell.angle_alpha   90.00
_cell.angle_beta   90.00
_cell.angle_gamma   90.00
#
_symmetry.space_group_name_H-M   'P 1'
#
loop_
_entity.id
_entity.type
_entity.pdbx_description
1 polymer ?
#
loop_
_entity_poly.entity_id
_entity_poly.type
_entity_poly.pdbx_seq_one_letter_code
_entity_poly.pdbx_strand_id
1 'polypeptide(L)'
;MDATAQPTGWFEAEVDVLGGDGVDYIGVRQGSLLSVSTTLDFAPGKHLKIDLVEDIERLDLNGRRLFTANLYDLRLSWYFTPRLFVNTVAQGQAVRNNTALYPAGTASRTRTLATQWLLGYQVNPWTVFYAGSSEGYQGIGAAGLLPEQRTFFLKASYYFHP
;
A
#
# COMPACT_ATOMS: atom_id res chain seq x y z
N MET A 1 -12.99 14.73 -8.80
CA MET A 1 -13.75 15.45 -7.75
C MET A 1 -13.01 15.22 -6.49
N ASP A 2 -12.48 16.28 -5.92
CA ASP A 2 -11.52 16.20 -4.84
C ASP A 2 -12.18 16.77 -3.59
N ALA A 3 -12.07 16.11 -2.46
CA ALA A 3 -12.54 16.58 -1.18
C ALA A 3 -11.44 16.39 -0.14
N THR A 4 -10.99 17.48 0.46
CA THR A 4 -9.97 17.46 1.51
C THR A 4 -10.60 17.96 2.80
N ALA A 5 -10.32 17.27 3.91
CA ALA A 5 -10.73 17.66 5.23
C ALA A 5 -9.53 17.66 6.18
N GLN A 6 -9.28 18.80 6.83
CA GLN A 6 -8.25 18.97 7.88
C GLN A 6 -8.91 19.47 9.18
N PRO A 7 -9.60 18.59 9.91
CA PRO A 7 -10.33 19.00 11.12
C PRO A 7 -9.40 19.44 12.26
N THR A 8 -8.14 18.98 12.24
CA THR A 8 -7.11 19.33 13.24
C THR A 8 -5.73 19.25 12.61
N GLY A 9 -4.72 19.94 13.15
CA GLY A 9 -3.34 19.89 12.64
C GLY A 9 -2.63 18.52 12.79
N TRP A 10 -3.29 17.50 13.32
CA TRP A 10 -2.76 16.15 13.50
C TRP A 10 -3.52 15.07 12.69
N PHE A 11 -4.54 15.49 11.94
CA PHE A 11 -5.32 14.62 11.07
C PHE A 11 -5.68 15.32 9.76
N GLU A 12 -5.37 14.68 8.64
CA GLU A 12 -5.75 15.09 7.30
C GLU A 12 -6.38 13.91 6.58
N ALA A 13 -7.44 14.15 5.83
CA ALA A 13 -8.09 13.18 4.97
C ALA A 13 -8.38 13.82 3.62
N GLU A 14 -8.02 13.11 2.55
CA GLU A 14 -8.27 13.50 1.18
C GLU A 14 -8.95 12.35 0.43
N VAL A 15 -9.95 12.68 -0.38
CA VAL A 15 -10.64 11.71 -1.24
C VAL A 15 -10.73 12.27 -2.64
N ASP A 16 -10.15 11.56 -3.59
CA ASP A 16 -10.22 11.83 -5.02
C ASP A 16 -11.09 10.82 -5.72
N VAL A 17 -12.02 11.29 -6.55
CA VAL A 17 -12.88 10.44 -7.36
C VAL A 17 -12.74 10.81 -8.84
N LEU A 18 -12.28 9.85 -9.62
CA LEU A 18 -12.13 9.98 -11.07
C LEU A 18 -13.06 9.00 -11.79
N GLY A 19 -13.89 9.50 -12.68
CA GLY A 19 -14.71 8.71 -13.58
C GLY A 19 -14.36 9.03 -15.03
N GLY A 20 -14.31 8.02 -15.89
CA GLY A 20 -13.97 8.22 -17.31
C GLY A 20 -13.90 6.92 -18.08
N ASP A 21 -13.26 6.99 -19.23
CA ASP A 21 -12.98 5.82 -20.05
C ASP A 21 -11.71 5.11 -19.56
N GLY A 22 -11.75 3.79 -19.50
CA GLY A 22 -10.63 2.93 -19.15
C GLY A 22 -10.43 1.84 -20.17
N VAL A 23 -9.24 1.24 -20.21
CA VAL A 23 -8.87 0.18 -21.13
C VAL A 23 -8.56 -1.11 -20.38
N ASP A 24 -9.24 -2.17 -20.77
CA ASP A 24 -8.84 -3.54 -20.41
C ASP A 24 -7.71 -3.99 -21.35
N TYR A 25 -6.48 -4.04 -20.83
CA TYR A 25 -5.32 -4.40 -21.63
C TYR A 25 -5.28 -5.89 -22.01
N ILE A 26 -5.95 -6.78 -21.25
CA ILE A 26 -5.99 -8.22 -21.54
C ILE A 26 -6.90 -8.49 -22.72
N GLY A 27 -8.07 -7.86 -22.75
CA GLY A 27 -9.05 -8.03 -23.82
C GLY A 27 -8.99 -6.96 -24.91
N VAL A 28 -8.10 -5.96 -24.76
CA VAL A 28 -8.01 -4.78 -25.67
C VAL A 28 -9.39 -4.15 -25.90
N ARG A 29 -10.08 -3.85 -24.79
CA ARG A 29 -11.46 -3.34 -24.80
C ARG A 29 -11.55 -2.03 -24.01
N GLN A 30 -12.34 -1.10 -24.49
CA GLN A 30 -12.67 0.14 -23.79
C GLN A 30 -13.90 -0.07 -22.91
N GLY A 31 -13.88 0.45 -21.71
CA GLY A 31 -14.97 0.42 -20.75
C GLY A 31 -15.06 1.69 -19.92
N SER A 32 -15.97 1.71 -18.97
CA SER A 32 -16.10 2.81 -18.01
C SER A 32 -15.27 2.52 -16.77
N LEU A 33 -14.36 3.44 -16.45
CA LEU A 33 -13.48 3.38 -15.27
C LEU A 33 -14.04 4.28 -14.17
N LEU A 34 -14.05 3.76 -12.94
CA LEU A 34 -14.19 4.53 -11.72
C LEU A 34 -12.97 4.25 -10.84
N SER A 35 -12.26 5.31 -10.47
CA SER A 35 -11.15 5.27 -9.53
C SER A 35 -11.47 6.14 -8.32
N VAL A 36 -11.24 5.61 -7.12
CA VAL A 36 -11.38 6.33 -5.86
C VAL A 36 -10.07 6.17 -5.12
N SER A 37 -9.40 7.28 -4.82
CA SER A 37 -8.20 7.34 -3.99
C SER A 37 -8.55 8.00 -2.66
N THR A 38 -8.14 7.38 -1.57
CA THR A 38 -8.32 7.91 -0.22
C THR A 38 -6.96 7.99 0.46
N THR A 39 -6.59 9.16 0.93
CA THR A 39 -5.37 9.38 1.71
C THR A 39 -5.73 9.84 3.12
N LEU A 40 -5.15 9.20 4.13
CA LEU A 40 -5.31 9.56 5.53
C LEU A 40 -3.94 9.76 6.16
N ASP A 41 -3.70 10.95 6.70
CA ASP A 41 -2.52 11.29 7.49
C ASP A 41 -2.93 11.51 8.94
N PHE A 42 -2.30 10.77 9.84
CA PHE A 42 -2.59 10.81 11.27
C PHE A 42 -1.30 10.91 12.08
N ALA A 43 -1.09 12.02 12.78
CA ALA A 43 0.10 12.31 13.56
C ALA A 43 -0.24 12.91 14.94
N PRO A 44 -0.86 12.12 15.88
CA PRO A 44 -1.26 12.61 17.19
C PRO A 44 -0.05 12.77 18.10
N GLY A 45 0.63 13.89 17.98
CA GLY A 45 1.79 14.24 18.80
C GLY A 45 3.13 13.88 18.16
N LYS A 46 4.17 13.64 18.99
CA LYS A 46 5.57 13.55 18.53
C LYS A 46 6.04 12.11 18.29
N HIS A 47 5.26 11.12 18.69
CA HIS A 47 5.70 9.74 18.76
C HIS A 47 5.11 8.84 17.69
N LEU A 48 3.97 9.18 17.12
CA LEU A 48 3.25 8.35 16.15
C LEU A 48 2.94 9.14 14.89
N LYS A 49 3.25 8.53 13.74
CA LYS A 49 2.76 8.95 12.43
C LYS A 49 2.23 7.74 11.69
N ILE A 50 1.03 7.86 11.14
CA ILE A 50 0.37 6.85 10.31
C ILE A 50 -0.05 7.54 9.02
N ASP A 51 0.41 7.01 7.89
CA ASP A 51 -0.03 7.39 6.56
C ASP A 51 -0.72 6.17 5.93
N LEU A 52 -1.96 6.32 5.47
CA LEU A 52 -2.71 5.28 4.78
C LEU A 52 -3.20 5.82 3.44
N VAL A 53 -2.92 5.08 2.39
CA VAL A 53 -3.49 5.29 1.05
C VAL A 53 -4.28 4.05 0.66
N GLU A 54 -5.51 4.25 0.20
CA GLU A 54 -6.34 3.22 -0.41
C GLU A 54 -6.80 3.68 -1.78
N ASP A 55 -6.47 2.90 -2.81
CA ASP A 55 -6.95 3.10 -4.18
C ASP A 55 -7.90 1.97 -4.56
N ILE A 56 -9.11 2.33 -4.99
CA ILE A 56 -10.11 1.40 -5.50
C ILE A 56 -10.34 1.72 -6.97
N GLU A 57 -10.10 0.74 -7.82
CA GLU A 57 -10.31 0.85 -9.26
C GLU A 57 -11.36 -0.16 -9.73
N ARG A 58 -12.31 0.30 -10.51
CA ARG A 58 -13.41 -0.52 -11.05
C ARG A 58 -13.56 -0.24 -12.52
N LEU A 59 -13.46 -1.30 -13.33
CA LEU A 59 -13.72 -1.21 -14.78
C LEU A 59 -14.98 -1.99 -15.12
N ASP A 60 -15.90 -1.32 -15.80
CA ASP A 60 -17.15 -1.87 -16.29
C ASP A 60 -17.13 -1.91 -17.82
N LEU A 61 -17.54 -3.05 -18.40
CA LEU A 61 -17.67 -3.26 -19.83
C LEU A 61 -19.14 -3.49 -20.16
N ASN A 62 -19.76 -2.60 -20.96
CA ASN A 62 -21.17 -2.69 -21.34
C ASN A 62 -22.10 -2.87 -20.11
N GLY A 63 -21.87 -2.11 -19.05
CA GLY A 63 -22.65 -2.16 -17.80
C GLY A 63 -22.38 -3.39 -16.92
N ARG A 64 -21.42 -4.25 -17.27
CA ARG A 64 -21.03 -5.41 -16.47
C ARG A 64 -19.64 -5.20 -15.90
N ARG A 65 -19.49 -5.46 -14.59
CA ARG A 65 -18.20 -5.37 -13.90
C ARG A 65 -17.21 -6.34 -14.54
N LEU A 66 -16.08 -5.79 -15.03
CA LEU A 66 -14.97 -6.55 -15.57
C LEU A 66 -13.98 -6.95 -14.46
N PHE A 67 -13.49 -5.93 -13.72
CA PHE A 67 -12.67 -6.18 -12.54
C PHE A 67 -12.89 -5.11 -11.45
N THR A 68 -12.45 -5.43 -10.26
CA THR A 68 -12.23 -4.48 -9.17
C THR A 68 -10.83 -4.73 -8.62
N ALA A 69 -10.02 -3.70 -8.56
CA ALA A 69 -8.71 -3.70 -7.93
C ALA A 69 -8.71 -2.78 -6.71
N ASN A 70 -8.13 -3.25 -5.61
CA ASN A 70 -7.90 -2.46 -4.41
C ASN A 70 -6.41 -2.49 -4.12
N LEU A 71 -5.81 -1.33 -3.90
CA LEU A 71 -4.43 -1.16 -3.47
C LEU A 71 -4.44 -0.50 -2.09
N TYR A 72 -3.58 -0.98 -1.20
CA TYR A 72 -3.41 -0.42 0.14
C TYR A 72 -1.93 -0.15 0.39
N ASP A 73 -1.59 1.04 0.87
CA ASP A 73 -0.25 1.40 1.35
C ASP A 73 -0.41 2.00 2.76
N LEU A 74 0.04 1.25 3.77
CA LEU A 74 0.07 1.68 5.16
C LEU A 74 1.51 1.92 5.58
N ARG A 75 1.81 3.10 6.07
CA ARG A 75 3.10 3.45 6.67
C ARG A 75 2.88 3.90 8.10
N LEU A 76 3.61 3.29 9.01
CA LEU A 76 3.59 3.62 10.42
C LEU A 76 5.01 3.93 10.89
N SER A 77 5.17 5.08 11.54
CA SER A 77 6.40 5.47 12.20
C SER A 77 6.13 5.67 13.69
N TRP A 78 6.86 4.94 14.52
CA TRP A 78 6.78 5.07 15.97
C TRP A 78 8.15 5.46 16.55
N TYR A 79 8.19 6.57 17.24
CA TYR A 79 9.39 7.10 17.92
C TYR A 79 9.28 6.87 19.42
N PHE A 80 9.96 5.86 19.94
CA PHE A 80 10.05 5.60 21.38
C PHE A 80 10.83 6.71 22.09
N THR A 81 11.89 7.16 21.44
CA THR A 81 12.73 8.29 21.82
C THR A 81 13.20 9.02 20.55
N PRO A 82 13.81 10.21 20.63
CA PRO A 82 14.42 10.85 19.46
C PRO A 82 15.50 9.99 18.77
N ARG A 83 16.01 8.94 19.43
CA ARG A 83 17.08 8.08 18.92
C ARG A 83 16.61 6.68 18.57
N LEU A 84 15.48 6.21 19.09
CA LEU A 84 14.95 4.86 18.88
C LEU A 84 13.59 4.94 18.21
N PHE A 85 13.48 4.34 17.04
CA PHE A 85 12.25 4.35 16.26
C PHE A 85 12.00 3.02 15.53
N VAL A 86 10.74 2.78 15.21
CA VAL A 86 10.30 1.70 14.33
C VAL A 86 9.51 2.30 13.18
N ASN A 87 9.87 1.92 11.96
CA ASN A 87 9.08 2.16 10.77
C ASN A 87 8.52 0.85 10.23
N THR A 88 7.23 0.85 9.90
CA THR A 88 6.56 -0.29 9.29
C THR A 88 5.87 0.16 8.03
N VAL A 89 5.99 -0.64 6.97
CA VAL A 89 5.27 -0.48 5.71
C VAL A 89 4.52 -1.76 5.42
N ALA A 90 3.25 -1.66 5.06
CA ALA A 90 2.45 -2.77 4.58
C ALA A 90 1.73 -2.35 3.29
N GLN A 91 2.05 -3.00 2.18
CA GLN A 91 1.45 -2.77 0.87
C GLN A 91 0.69 -4.00 0.43
N GLY A 92 -0.57 -3.84 0.13
CA GLY A 92 -1.43 -4.91 -0.31
C GLY A 92 -2.16 -4.59 -1.60
N GLN A 93 -2.37 -5.61 -2.43
CA GLN A 93 -3.20 -5.51 -3.61
C GLN A 93 -4.18 -6.68 -3.64
N ALA A 94 -5.42 -6.39 -4.01
CA ALA A 94 -6.45 -7.41 -4.23
C ALA A 94 -7.19 -7.12 -5.52
N VAL A 95 -7.10 -8.02 -6.50
CA VAL A 95 -7.81 -7.92 -7.78
C VAL A 95 -8.86 -9.02 -7.84
N ARG A 96 -10.08 -8.67 -8.19
CA ARG A 96 -11.18 -9.58 -8.45
C ARG A 96 -11.61 -9.43 -9.90
N ASN A 97 -11.57 -10.53 -10.66
CA ASN A 97 -11.93 -10.58 -12.08
C ASN A 97 -13.27 -11.31 -12.26
N ASN A 98 -14.09 -10.79 -13.14
CA ASN A 98 -15.25 -11.51 -13.65
C ASN A 98 -14.81 -12.50 -14.74
N THR A 99 -14.54 -13.73 -14.34
CA THR A 99 -14.00 -14.77 -15.23
C THR A 99 -14.88 -15.09 -16.44
N ALA A 100 -16.18 -14.76 -16.39
CA ALA A 100 -17.06 -14.92 -17.54
C ALA A 100 -16.76 -13.91 -18.68
N LEU A 101 -16.00 -12.86 -18.40
CA LEU A 101 -15.62 -11.81 -19.37
C LEU A 101 -14.14 -11.88 -19.75
N TYR A 102 -13.39 -12.80 -19.18
CA TYR A 102 -11.97 -13.02 -19.46
C TYR A 102 -11.71 -14.39 -20.13
N PRO A 103 -10.55 -14.56 -20.77
CA PRO A 103 -10.13 -15.87 -21.31
C PRO A 103 -10.08 -16.94 -20.23
N ALA A 104 -10.28 -18.20 -20.64
CA ALA A 104 -10.15 -19.34 -19.75
C ALA A 104 -8.75 -19.39 -19.10
N GLY A 105 -8.72 -19.71 -17.81
CA GLY A 105 -7.48 -19.71 -17.02
C GLY A 105 -7.20 -18.39 -16.26
N THR A 106 -7.96 -17.33 -16.51
CA THR A 106 -7.85 -16.09 -15.69
C THR A 106 -8.29 -16.36 -14.26
N ALA A 107 -7.43 -16.04 -13.30
CA ALA A 107 -7.75 -16.19 -11.88
C ALA A 107 -8.89 -15.25 -11.48
N SER A 108 -9.91 -15.78 -10.79
CA SER A 108 -11.04 -14.98 -10.30
C SER A 108 -10.62 -13.97 -9.23
N ARG A 109 -9.54 -14.25 -8.51
CA ARG A 109 -8.99 -13.40 -7.48
C ARG A 109 -7.48 -13.56 -7.38
N THR A 110 -6.78 -12.44 -7.28
CA THR A 110 -5.35 -12.39 -6.97
C THR A 110 -5.14 -11.43 -5.80
N ARG A 111 -4.28 -11.80 -4.86
CA ARG A 111 -3.92 -10.98 -3.70
C ARG A 111 -2.41 -11.02 -3.51
N THR A 112 -1.84 -9.89 -3.20
CA THR A 112 -0.45 -9.77 -2.76
C THR A 112 -0.40 -8.94 -1.49
N LEU A 113 0.55 -9.23 -0.63
CA LEU A 113 0.86 -8.43 0.54
C LEU A 113 2.38 -8.41 0.72
N ALA A 114 2.94 -7.22 0.80
CA ALA A 114 4.33 -7.01 1.18
C ALA A 114 4.36 -6.24 2.49
N THR A 115 5.16 -6.71 3.44
CA THR A 115 5.36 -6.04 4.72
C THR A 115 6.85 -5.83 4.96
N GLN A 116 7.17 -4.69 5.54
CA GLN A 116 8.52 -4.37 5.97
C GLN A 116 8.46 -3.69 7.34
N TRP A 117 9.35 -4.07 8.24
CA TRP A 117 9.59 -3.32 9.45
C TRP A 117 11.08 -3.02 9.62
N LEU A 118 11.37 -1.88 10.20
CA LEU A 118 12.71 -1.36 10.40
C LEU A 118 12.81 -0.75 11.80
N LEU A 119 13.62 -1.34 12.65
CA LEU A 119 14.06 -0.75 13.90
C LEU A 119 15.32 0.06 13.64
N GLY A 120 15.32 1.35 14.00
CA GLY A 120 16.47 2.23 13.91
C GLY A 120 16.92 2.72 15.29
N TYR A 121 18.22 2.67 15.55
CA TYR A 121 18.82 3.22 16.75
C TYR A 121 20.00 4.15 16.40
N GLN A 122 19.82 5.44 16.71
CA GLN A 122 20.83 6.47 16.52
C GLN A 122 21.70 6.59 17.78
N VAL A 123 22.92 6.09 17.71
CA VAL A 123 23.91 6.16 18.81
C VAL A 123 24.37 7.62 19.00
N ASN A 124 24.68 8.28 17.90
CA ASN A 124 25.10 9.68 17.85
C ASN A 124 24.70 10.27 16.47
N PRO A 125 24.86 11.59 16.21
CA PRO A 125 24.49 12.19 14.94
C PRO A 125 25.09 11.54 13.69
N TRP A 126 26.18 10.80 13.83
CA TRP A 126 26.97 10.21 12.73
C TRP A 126 26.75 8.70 12.58
N THR A 127 26.19 8.04 13.60
CA THR A 127 26.12 6.58 13.64
C THR A 127 24.69 6.11 13.90
N VAL A 128 24.17 5.29 12.98
CA VAL A 128 22.85 4.69 13.10
C VAL A 128 22.94 3.18 12.81
N PHE A 129 22.33 2.38 13.64
CA PHE A 129 22.12 0.96 13.44
C PHE A 129 20.66 0.69 13.03
N TYR A 130 20.50 -0.25 12.11
CA TYR A 130 19.20 -0.69 11.65
C TYR A 130 19.13 -2.21 11.71
N ALA A 131 17.97 -2.70 12.15
CA ALA A 131 17.57 -4.09 12.04
C ALA A 131 16.17 -4.16 11.45
N GLY A 132 15.92 -5.08 10.54
CA GLY A 132 14.61 -5.17 9.93
C GLY A 132 14.34 -6.48 9.22
N SER A 133 13.09 -6.65 8.80
CA SER A 133 12.69 -7.70 7.88
C SER A 133 11.75 -7.18 6.80
N SER A 134 11.73 -7.91 5.69
CA SER A 134 10.80 -7.73 4.59
C SER A 134 10.17 -9.08 4.26
N GLU A 135 8.86 -9.12 4.11
CA GLU A 135 8.10 -10.35 3.85
C GLU A 135 7.13 -10.11 2.70
N GLY A 136 7.05 -11.09 1.79
CA GLY A 136 6.11 -11.12 0.68
C GLY A 136 5.16 -12.31 0.79
N TYR A 137 3.89 -12.08 0.44
CA TYR A 137 2.83 -13.06 0.44
C TYR A 137 2.02 -12.97 -0.85
N GLN A 138 1.61 -14.12 -1.39
CA GLN A 138 0.74 -14.19 -2.56
C GLN A 138 -0.42 -15.17 -2.32
N GLY A 139 -1.58 -14.86 -2.91
CA GLY A 139 -2.76 -15.71 -2.91
C GLY A 139 -3.50 -15.64 -4.24
N ILE A 140 -3.80 -16.80 -4.83
CA ILE A 140 -4.48 -16.92 -6.12
C ILE A 140 -5.77 -17.73 -5.95
N GLY A 141 -6.86 -17.24 -6.53
CA GLY A 141 -8.17 -17.89 -6.46
C GLY A 141 -8.70 -17.93 -5.02
N ALA A 142 -9.09 -19.11 -4.56
CA ALA A 142 -9.61 -19.35 -3.21
C ALA A 142 -8.50 -19.53 -2.15
N ALA A 143 -7.24 -19.70 -2.58
CA ALA A 143 -6.12 -19.87 -1.66
C ALA A 143 -5.94 -18.65 -0.76
N GLY A 144 -5.55 -18.88 0.49
CA GLY A 144 -5.13 -17.82 1.41
C GLY A 144 -3.85 -17.14 0.93
N LEU A 145 -3.40 -16.10 1.65
CA LEU A 145 -2.08 -15.55 1.45
C LEU A 145 -1.04 -16.56 1.95
N LEU A 146 -0.14 -16.98 1.06
CA LEU A 146 0.96 -17.87 1.37
C LEU A 146 2.26 -17.07 1.34
N PRO A 147 3.20 -17.33 2.27
CA PRO A 147 4.49 -16.67 2.26
C PRO A 147 5.28 -17.06 1.00
N GLU A 148 5.82 -16.05 0.33
CA GLU A 148 6.64 -16.22 -0.87
C GLU A 148 8.11 -15.95 -0.58
N GLN A 149 8.37 -14.89 0.20
CA GLN A 149 9.72 -14.45 0.51
C GLN A 149 9.78 -13.87 1.92
N ARG A 150 10.92 -14.10 2.60
CA ARG A 150 11.27 -13.43 3.86
C ARG A 150 12.75 -13.11 3.87
N THR A 151 13.08 -11.87 4.20
CA THR A 151 14.46 -11.38 4.28
C THR A 151 14.65 -10.66 5.61
N PHE A 152 15.74 -10.95 6.31
CA PHE A 152 16.19 -10.19 7.48
C PHE A 152 17.47 -9.45 7.13
N PHE A 153 17.65 -8.26 7.68
CA PHE A 153 18.86 -7.50 7.47
C PHE A 153 19.30 -6.74 8.72
N LEU A 154 20.61 -6.51 8.80
CA LEU A 154 21.25 -5.61 9.74
C LEU A 154 22.11 -4.63 8.94
N LYS A 155 22.07 -3.36 9.29
CA LYS A 155 22.85 -2.30 8.65
C LYS A 155 23.42 -1.36 9.70
N ALA A 156 24.70 -1.02 9.57
CA ALA A 156 25.32 0.10 10.26
C ALA A 156 25.62 1.20 9.24
N SER A 157 25.25 2.42 9.57
CA SER A 157 25.55 3.61 8.78
C SER A 157 26.41 4.54 9.61
N TYR A 158 27.54 4.98 9.03
CA TYR A 158 28.43 5.96 9.64
C TYR A 158 28.72 7.07 8.65
N TYR A 159 28.53 8.31 9.06
CA TYR A 159 28.84 9.48 8.26
C TYR A 159 30.21 10.02 8.66
N PHE A 160 31.15 10.02 7.70
CA PHE A 160 32.45 10.64 7.88
C PHE A 160 32.34 12.13 7.55
N HIS A 161 32.73 12.97 8.48
CA HIS A 161 32.94 14.38 8.22
C HIS A 161 34.47 14.59 8.07
N PRO A 162 34.95 14.98 6.87
CA PRO A 162 36.36 15.32 6.68
C PRO A 162 36.74 16.59 7.43
#